data_b5e7ca03418bdb07204fcb59fa4f8cee
#
_entry.id   b5e7ca03418bdb07204fcb59fa4f8cee
#
_cell.length_a   1.000
_cell.length_b   1.000
_cell.length_c   1.000
_cell.angle_alpha   90.00
_cell.angle_beta   90.00
_cell.angle_gamma   90.00
#
_symmetry.space_group_name_H-M   'P 1'
#
loop_
_entity.id
_entity.type
_entity.pdbx_description
1 polymer ?
#
loop_
_entity_poly.entity_id
_entity_poly.type
_entity_poly.pdbx_seq_one_letter_code
_entity_poly.pdbx_strand_id
1 'polypeptide(L)'
;MKQQTSEQLLQQIHEYIGNLSYVREPMGLYDPIEYVLGLGGKRLRPVLMLLVYNLYKEDVTRIFSQAAGIETYHNFTLLHDDLMDKADMRRNKPTVHKKWDENTAILSGDAMLILAYQFMMKECPLECVERVMEVFGRTALEVCEGQQWDMEFEHRLDVTVDEYIEMIRLKTSVLLAAALKIGAILGGAPEKDAQLLYDFGIKMGLAFQLQDDYLDVYGDPAVFGKKIGGDILCNKKTFMLITALSLAEGEDKETLLNWLRATDYVAEEKIQSVTALYNKVGVPELCQARIDAYYKEGLELLDKVNVESSLKEELKKFVCHLMDRKL
;
A
#
# COMPACT_ATOMS: atom_id res chain seq x y z
N MET A 1 -23.12 12.92 16.25
CA MET A 1 -22.90 12.21 14.96
C MET A 1 -22.90 10.71 15.20
N LYS A 2 -23.63 9.94 14.38
CA LYS A 2 -23.61 8.48 14.47
C LYS A 2 -22.42 7.98 13.64
N GLN A 3 -21.40 7.51 14.33
CA GLN A 3 -20.22 6.92 13.72
C GLN A 3 -20.49 5.47 13.31
N GLN A 4 -19.97 5.06 12.13
CA GLN A 4 -20.03 3.67 11.68
C GLN A 4 -18.72 2.97 12.01
N THR A 5 -18.79 1.64 12.25
CA THR A 5 -17.58 0.84 12.47
C THR A 5 -16.86 0.55 11.14
N SER A 6 -15.58 0.23 11.23
CA SER A 6 -14.78 -0.16 10.06
C SER A 6 -15.33 -1.38 9.35
N GLU A 7 -15.91 -2.35 10.09
CA GLU A 7 -16.56 -3.52 9.50
C GLU A 7 -17.82 -3.15 8.71
N GLN A 8 -18.65 -2.22 9.24
CA GLN A 8 -19.83 -1.73 8.52
C GLN A 8 -19.45 -1.01 7.24
N LEU A 9 -18.42 -0.15 7.31
CA LEU A 9 -17.91 0.57 6.14
C LEU A 9 -17.29 -0.37 5.11
N LEU A 10 -16.57 -1.39 5.56
CA LEU A 10 -16.00 -2.43 4.70
C LEU A 10 -17.10 -3.19 3.95
N GLN A 11 -18.14 -3.61 4.65
CA GLN A 11 -19.26 -4.31 4.03
C GLN A 11 -19.94 -3.43 2.97
N GLN A 12 -20.28 -2.18 3.31
CA GLN A 12 -20.97 -1.27 2.40
C GLN A 12 -20.16 -0.96 1.14
N ILE A 13 -18.86 -0.67 1.30
CA ILE A 13 -18.01 -0.38 0.14
C ILE A 13 -17.74 -1.64 -0.71
N HIS A 14 -17.67 -2.80 -0.07
CA HIS A 14 -17.55 -4.08 -0.78
C HIS A 14 -18.78 -4.35 -1.64
N GLU A 15 -19.99 -4.16 -1.10
CA GLU A 15 -21.25 -4.27 -1.82
C GLU A 15 -21.34 -3.24 -2.96
N TYR A 16 -20.96 -1.98 -2.71
CA TYR A 16 -20.94 -0.94 -3.73
C TYR A 16 -20.02 -1.31 -4.90
N ILE A 17 -18.77 -1.70 -4.63
CA ILE A 17 -17.81 -2.09 -5.67
C ILE A 17 -18.28 -3.34 -6.41
N GLY A 18 -18.85 -4.33 -5.72
CA GLY A 18 -19.38 -5.55 -6.33
C GLY A 18 -20.59 -5.33 -7.23
N ASN A 19 -21.34 -4.24 -7.01
CA ASN A 19 -22.48 -3.84 -7.85
C ASN A 19 -22.09 -2.93 -9.02
N LEU A 20 -20.83 -2.49 -9.12
CA LEU A 20 -20.34 -1.78 -10.29
C LEU A 20 -20.25 -2.74 -11.47
N SER A 21 -21.02 -2.48 -12.51
CA SER A 21 -21.00 -3.30 -13.72
C SER A 21 -19.94 -2.77 -14.70
N TYR A 22 -19.03 -3.62 -15.06
CA TYR A 22 -18.05 -3.38 -16.13
C TYR A 22 -18.36 -4.16 -17.40
N VAL A 23 -19.48 -4.89 -17.43
CA VAL A 23 -19.89 -5.73 -18.57
C VAL A 23 -20.29 -4.83 -19.73
N ARG A 24 -19.37 -4.62 -20.66
CA ARG A 24 -19.58 -3.88 -21.92
C ARG A 24 -18.53 -4.25 -22.96
N GLU A 25 -18.83 -4.01 -24.23
CA GLU A 25 -17.89 -4.21 -25.32
C GLU A 25 -16.79 -3.10 -25.35
N PRO A 26 -15.56 -3.45 -25.74
CA PRO A 26 -15.09 -4.81 -26.02
C PRO A 26 -14.80 -5.62 -24.73
N MET A 27 -15.35 -6.81 -24.61
CA MET A 27 -15.21 -7.65 -23.41
C MET A 27 -13.75 -7.92 -23.03
N GLY A 28 -12.88 -8.12 -24.01
CA GLY A 28 -11.44 -8.32 -23.77
C GLY A 28 -10.76 -7.19 -22.98
N LEU A 29 -11.35 -6.00 -22.95
CA LEU A 29 -10.87 -4.87 -22.13
C LEU A 29 -11.47 -4.89 -20.71
N TYR A 30 -12.76 -5.22 -20.59
CA TYR A 30 -13.50 -5.05 -19.33
C TYR A 30 -13.55 -6.30 -18.46
N ASP A 31 -13.54 -7.52 -19.02
CA ASP A 31 -13.50 -8.76 -18.23
C ASP A 31 -12.28 -8.83 -17.29
N PRO A 32 -11.06 -8.41 -17.70
CA PRO A 32 -9.92 -8.34 -16.77
C PRO A 32 -10.12 -7.34 -15.64
N ILE A 33 -10.80 -6.21 -15.89
CA ILE A 33 -11.11 -5.20 -14.87
C ILE A 33 -12.05 -5.79 -13.82
N GLU A 34 -13.16 -6.40 -14.26
CA GLU A 34 -14.11 -7.08 -13.38
C GLU A 34 -13.41 -8.19 -12.58
N TYR A 35 -12.58 -8.99 -13.25
CA TYR A 35 -11.80 -10.04 -12.60
C TYR A 35 -10.91 -9.49 -11.50
N VAL A 36 -10.09 -8.46 -11.76
CA VAL A 36 -9.15 -7.89 -10.78
C VAL A 36 -9.88 -7.29 -9.59
N LEU A 37 -10.94 -6.51 -9.82
CA LEU A 37 -11.74 -5.92 -8.75
C LEU A 37 -12.51 -6.98 -7.97
N GLY A 38 -12.91 -8.08 -8.61
CA GLY A 38 -13.56 -9.24 -8.02
C GLY A 38 -12.63 -10.17 -7.22
N LEU A 39 -11.30 -10.05 -7.32
CA LEU A 39 -10.35 -10.81 -6.51
C LEU A 39 -10.48 -10.54 -5.01
N GLY A 40 -11.26 -9.56 -4.61
CA GLY A 40 -11.43 -9.16 -3.22
C GLY A 40 -10.26 -8.33 -2.68
N GLY A 41 -10.03 -8.40 -1.39
CA GLY A 41 -8.97 -7.68 -0.69
C GLY A 41 -9.48 -6.98 0.57
N LYS A 42 -8.56 -6.45 1.37
CA LYS A 42 -8.87 -5.80 2.66
C LYS A 42 -9.53 -4.42 2.51
N ARG A 43 -9.59 -3.88 1.30
CA ARG A 43 -10.19 -2.57 0.98
C ARG A 43 -9.75 -1.46 1.96
N LEU A 44 -8.47 -1.45 2.34
CA LEU A 44 -7.95 -0.55 3.38
C LEU A 44 -8.13 0.92 3.02
N ARG A 45 -7.78 1.30 1.79
CA ARG A 45 -7.81 2.69 1.33
C ARG A 45 -9.22 3.26 1.27
N PRO A 46 -10.21 2.59 0.66
CA PRO A 46 -11.59 3.05 0.70
C PRO A 46 -12.15 3.12 2.13
N VAL A 47 -11.89 2.13 2.99
CA VAL A 47 -12.36 2.16 4.39
C VAL A 47 -11.75 3.34 5.14
N LEU A 48 -10.44 3.62 4.99
CA LEU A 48 -9.79 4.78 5.59
C LEU A 48 -10.39 6.10 5.11
N MET A 49 -10.69 6.23 3.81
CA MET A 49 -11.36 7.42 3.25
C MET A 49 -12.73 7.63 3.90
N LEU A 50 -13.53 6.55 4.02
CA LEU A 50 -14.85 6.59 4.63
C LEU A 50 -14.79 6.90 6.14
N LEU A 51 -13.85 6.31 6.88
CA LEU A 51 -13.63 6.59 8.30
C LEU A 51 -13.31 8.07 8.54
N VAL A 52 -12.42 8.65 7.73
CA VAL A 52 -12.08 10.07 7.84
C VAL A 52 -13.24 10.97 7.46
N TYR A 53 -13.95 10.68 6.37
CA TYR A 53 -15.17 11.42 6.03
C TYR A 53 -16.18 11.40 7.20
N ASN A 54 -16.34 10.24 7.85
CA ASN A 54 -17.26 10.05 8.97
C ASN A 54 -16.84 10.78 10.26
N LEU A 55 -15.64 11.38 10.33
CA LEU A 55 -15.26 12.32 11.38
C LEU A 55 -16.04 13.65 11.28
N TYR A 56 -16.51 14.01 10.08
CA TYR A 56 -17.09 15.30 9.76
C TYR A 56 -18.55 15.22 9.28
N LYS A 57 -18.95 14.10 8.65
CA LYS A 57 -20.30 13.88 8.10
C LYS A 57 -20.79 12.46 8.33
N GLU A 58 -22.10 12.29 8.51
CA GLU A 58 -22.72 10.99 8.84
C GLU A 58 -22.96 10.10 7.59
N ASP A 59 -23.43 10.69 6.49
CA ASP A 59 -23.82 9.94 5.30
C ASP A 59 -22.61 9.65 4.38
N VAL A 60 -21.94 8.56 4.66
CA VAL A 60 -20.74 8.10 3.91
C VAL A 60 -21.06 7.64 2.50
N THR A 61 -22.34 7.36 2.17
CA THR A 61 -22.72 6.88 0.85
C THR A 61 -22.46 7.91 -0.25
N ARG A 62 -22.41 9.18 0.13
CA ARG A 62 -22.11 10.31 -0.76
C ARG A 62 -20.72 10.28 -1.40
N ILE A 63 -19.80 9.53 -0.82
CA ILE A 63 -18.42 9.44 -1.33
C ILE A 63 -18.02 8.01 -1.72
N PHE A 64 -18.99 7.10 -1.89
CA PHE A 64 -18.71 5.74 -2.33
C PHE A 64 -18.04 5.70 -3.70
N SER A 65 -18.36 6.63 -4.59
CA SER A 65 -17.72 6.74 -5.89
C SER A 65 -16.22 7.04 -5.74
N GLN A 66 -15.84 8.03 -4.91
CA GLN A 66 -14.45 8.37 -4.66
C GLN A 66 -13.70 7.25 -3.93
N ALA A 67 -14.36 6.57 -2.99
CA ALA A 67 -13.80 5.41 -2.31
C ALA A 67 -13.58 4.23 -3.29
N ALA A 68 -14.49 4.00 -4.24
CA ALA A 68 -14.28 3.03 -5.32
C ALA A 68 -13.18 3.48 -6.29
N GLY A 69 -13.05 4.78 -6.54
CA GLY A 69 -12.01 5.36 -7.39
C GLY A 69 -10.60 5.09 -6.86
N ILE A 70 -10.37 5.33 -5.56
CA ILE A 70 -9.06 5.04 -4.96
C ILE A 70 -8.73 3.55 -4.96
N GLU A 71 -9.71 2.68 -4.79
CA GLU A 71 -9.53 1.25 -4.85
C GLU A 71 -9.30 0.75 -6.29
N THR A 72 -9.98 1.34 -7.27
CA THR A 72 -9.76 1.05 -8.68
C THR A 72 -8.35 1.43 -9.10
N TYR A 73 -7.89 2.62 -8.69
CA TYR A 73 -6.51 3.06 -8.89
C TYR A 73 -5.52 2.09 -8.25
N HIS A 74 -5.73 1.71 -6.99
CA HIS A 74 -4.86 0.74 -6.32
C HIS A 74 -4.79 -0.60 -7.07
N ASN A 75 -5.92 -1.12 -7.54
CA ASN A 75 -5.92 -2.38 -8.28
C ASN A 75 -5.29 -2.23 -9.68
N PHE A 76 -5.37 -1.05 -10.31
CA PHE A 76 -4.59 -0.71 -11.50
C PHE A 76 -3.08 -0.84 -11.25
N THR A 77 -2.59 -0.22 -10.18
CA THR A 77 -1.15 -0.30 -9.86
C THR A 77 -0.70 -1.73 -9.59
N LEU A 78 -1.53 -2.54 -8.91
CA LEU A 78 -1.23 -3.96 -8.69
C LEU A 78 -1.20 -4.78 -9.98
N LEU A 79 -2.08 -4.47 -10.94
CA LEU A 79 -2.16 -5.17 -12.22
C LEU A 79 -0.89 -4.92 -13.06
N HIS A 80 -0.43 -3.67 -13.13
CA HIS A 80 0.80 -3.31 -13.84
C HIS A 80 2.06 -3.80 -13.10
N ASP A 81 2.08 -3.73 -11.77
CA ASP A 81 3.15 -4.27 -10.92
C ASP A 81 3.32 -5.78 -11.16
N ASP A 82 2.23 -6.56 -11.16
CA ASP A 82 2.25 -7.99 -11.48
C ASP A 82 2.86 -8.30 -12.85
N LEU A 83 2.61 -7.46 -13.85
CA LEU A 83 3.17 -7.62 -15.19
C LEU A 83 4.68 -7.30 -15.21
N MET A 84 5.08 -6.20 -14.56
CA MET A 84 6.48 -5.76 -14.46
C MET A 84 7.32 -6.80 -13.72
N ASP A 85 6.81 -7.34 -12.61
CA ASP A 85 7.46 -8.35 -11.78
C ASP A 85 7.33 -9.77 -12.37
N LYS A 86 6.58 -9.95 -13.47
CA LYS A 86 6.26 -11.27 -14.08
C LYS A 86 5.63 -12.24 -13.08
N ALA A 87 4.86 -11.76 -12.14
CA ALA A 87 4.25 -12.53 -11.07
C ALA A 87 3.18 -13.50 -11.64
N ASP A 88 3.26 -14.77 -11.28
CA ASP A 88 2.31 -15.78 -11.77
C ASP A 88 0.94 -15.67 -11.10
N MET A 89 0.92 -15.29 -9.82
CA MET A 89 -0.26 -15.36 -8.95
C MET A 89 -0.43 -14.12 -8.10
N ARG A 90 -1.68 -13.67 -7.93
CA ARG A 90 -2.10 -12.68 -6.94
C ARG A 90 -3.33 -13.17 -6.19
N ARG A 91 -3.29 -13.13 -4.85
CA ARG A 91 -4.39 -13.63 -4.00
C ARG A 91 -4.85 -15.06 -4.36
N ASN A 92 -3.89 -15.93 -4.61
CA ASN A 92 -4.09 -17.33 -5.03
C ASN A 92 -4.88 -17.51 -6.34
N LYS A 93 -4.86 -16.50 -7.21
CA LYS A 93 -5.43 -16.55 -8.56
C LYS A 93 -4.37 -16.11 -9.58
N PRO A 94 -4.44 -16.61 -10.84
CA PRO A 94 -3.54 -16.15 -11.88
C PRO A 94 -3.60 -14.64 -12.07
N THR A 95 -2.45 -14.02 -12.33
CA THR A 95 -2.39 -12.60 -12.71
C THR A 95 -3.01 -12.38 -14.09
N VAL A 96 -3.35 -11.13 -14.44
CA VAL A 96 -4.05 -10.84 -15.71
C VAL A 96 -3.22 -11.27 -16.90
N HIS A 97 -1.91 -10.97 -16.93
CA HIS A 97 -1.03 -11.36 -18.04
C HIS A 97 -0.83 -12.88 -18.17
N LYS A 98 -1.07 -13.65 -17.12
CA LYS A 98 -1.06 -15.12 -17.15
C LYS A 98 -2.39 -15.72 -17.58
N LYS A 99 -3.50 -15.06 -17.21
CA LYS A 99 -4.85 -15.54 -17.54
C LYS A 99 -5.29 -15.13 -18.95
N TRP A 100 -4.85 -13.98 -19.42
CA TRP A 100 -5.05 -13.47 -20.78
C TRP A 100 -3.70 -13.33 -21.49
N ASP A 101 -3.17 -12.11 -21.60
CA ASP A 101 -1.87 -11.79 -22.17
C ASP A 101 -1.35 -10.43 -21.66
N GLU A 102 -0.12 -10.08 -22.01
CA GLU A 102 0.55 -8.85 -21.59
C GLU A 102 -0.14 -7.59 -22.13
N ASN A 103 -0.57 -7.58 -23.39
CA ASN A 103 -1.25 -6.43 -24.00
C ASN A 103 -2.59 -6.17 -23.33
N THR A 104 -3.34 -7.23 -23.02
CA THR A 104 -4.59 -7.14 -22.25
C THR A 104 -4.34 -6.57 -20.86
N ALA A 105 -3.26 -6.97 -20.18
CA ALA A 105 -2.89 -6.41 -18.88
C ALA A 105 -2.60 -4.91 -18.98
N ILE A 106 -1.83 -4.48 -20.00
CA ILE A 106 -1.52 -3.05 -20.22
C ILE A 106 -2.81 -2.26 -20.46
N LEU A 107 -3.61 -2.64 -21.44
CA LEU A 107 -4.80 -1.87 -21.84
C LEU A 107 -5.89 -1.85 -20.76
N SER A 108 -6.11 -2.96 -20.06
CA SER A 108 -7.08 -3.02 -18.97
C SER A 108 -6.62 -2.18 -17.78
N GLY A 109 -5.32 -2.15 -17.48
CA GLY A 109 -4.75 -1.25 -16.48
C GLY A 109 -4.92 0.21 -16.85
N ASP A 110 -4.61 0.62 -18.08
CA ASP A 110 -4.82 1.98 -18.59
C ASP A 110 -6.30 2.40 -18.47
N ALA A 111 -7.21 1.50 -18.84
CA ALA A 111 -8.64 1.75 -18.69
C ALA A 111 -9.04 1.90 -17.22
N MET A 112 -8.47 1.10 -16.30
CA MET A 112 -8.71 1.25 -14.84
C MET A 112 -8.21 2.60 -14.31
N LEU A 113 -7.06 3.09 -14.79
CA LEU A 113 -6.57 4.41 -14.44
C LEU A 113 -7.59 5.50 -14.82
N ILE A 114 -8.10 5.46 -16.05
CA ILE A 114 -9.12 6.42 -16.52
C ILE A 114 -10.41 6.29 -15.71
N LEU A 115 -10.87 5.08 -15.44
CA LEU A 115 -12.05 4.82 -14.61
C LEU A 115 -11.89 5.36 -13.19
N ALA A 116 -10.70 5.25 -12.60
CA ALA A 116 -10.41 5.80 -11.28
C ALA A 116 -10.61 7.32 -11.25
N TYR A 117 -10.12 8.05 -12.27
CA TYR A 117 -10.36 9.49 -12.41
C TYR A 117 -11.85 9.81 -12.59
N GLN A 118 -12.58 9.03 -13.38
CA GLN A 118 -14.04 9.20 -13.55
C GLN A 118 -14.78 9.01 -12.22
N PHE A 119 -14.42 7.99 -11.43
CA PHE A 119 -15.00 7.77 -10.11
C PHE A 119 -14.68 8.90 -9.12
N MET A 120 -13.46 9.44 -9.15
CA MET A 120 -13.09 10.58 -8.31
C MET A 120 -13.93 11.83 -8.60
N MET A 121 -14.27 12.06 -9.86
CA MET A 121 -15.09 13.22 -10.28
C MET A 121 -16.58 12.99 -10.13
N LYS A 122 -17.05 11.74 -10.17
CA LYS A 122 -18.48 11.43 -10.17
C LYS A 122 -19.15 11.90 -8.88
N GLU A 123 -20.14 12.77 -9.02
CA GLU A 123 -20.90 13.34 -7.89
C GLU A 123 -20.05 14.08 -6.85
N CYS A 124 -18.80 14.43 -7.21
CA CYS A 124 -17.93 15.23 -6.36
C CYS A 124 -18.49 16.64 -6.25
N PRO A 125 -18.67 17.20 -5.03
CA PRO A 125 -19.12 18.60 -4.89
C PRO A 125 -18.19 19.55 -5.63
N LEU A 126 -18.76 20.51 -6.38
CA LEU A 126 -18.00 21.43 -7.24
C LEU A 126 -16.91 22.19 -6.47
N GLU A 127 -17.20 22.56 -5.21
CA GLU A 127 -16.26 23.24 -4.32
C GLU A 127 -15.08 22.34 -3.87
N CYS A 128 -15.18 21.03 -4.04
CA CYS A 128 -14.15 20.06 -3.64
C CYS A 128 -13.35 19.51 -4.85
N VAL A 129 -13.91 19.54 -6.07
CA VAL A 129 -13.36 18.89 -7.26
C VAL A 129 -11.89 19.25 -7.48
N GLU A 130 -11.56 20.54 -7.50
CA GLU A 130 -10.18 21.00 -7.76
C GLU A 130 -9.20 20.40 -6.74
N ARG A 131 -9.50 20.53 -5.45
CA ARG A 131 -8.67 20.01 -4.37
C ARG A 131 -8.55 18.49 -4.37
N VAL A 132 -9.65 17.79 -4.62
CA VAL A 132 -9.66 16.32 -4.72
C VAL A 132 -8.78 15.87 -5.88
N MET A 133 -8.94 16.49 -7.05
CA MET A 133 -8.19 16.14 -8.25
C MET A 133 -6.71 16.51 -8.17
N GLU A 134 -6.37 17.60 -7.51
CA GLU A 134 -4.97 17.97 -7.21
C GLU A 134 -4.30 16.90 -6.34
N VAL A 135 -4.93 16.52 -5.23
CA VAL A 135 -4.40 15.46 -4.34
C VAL A 135 -4.28 14.14 -5.08
N PHE A 136 -5.31 13.72 -5.80
CA PHE A 136 -5.32 12.44 -6.50
C PHE A 136 -4.33 12.41 -7.66
N GLY A 137 -4.30 13.45 -8.50
CA GLY A 137 -3.41 13.53 -9.66
C GLY A 137 -1.93 13.56 -9.26
N ARG A 138 -1.58 14.35 -8.23
CA ARG A 138 -0.22 14.37 -7.66
C ARG A 138 0.17 13.00 -7.13
N THR A 139 -0.70 12.38 -6.35
CA THR A 139 -0.46 11.04 -5.78
C THR A 139 -0.28 10.00 -6.88
N ALA A 140 -1.07 10.07 -7.94
CA ALA A 140 -0.94 9.15 -9.07
C ALA A 140 0.44 9.24 -9.73
N LEU A 141 0.99 10.45 -9.86
CA LEU A 141 2.35 10.66 -10.38
C LEU A 141 3.40 10.15 -9.40
N GLU A 142 3.28 10.50 -8.12
CA GLU A 142 4.20 10.05 -7.07
C GLU A 142 4.30 8.51 -6.98
N VAL A 143 3.19 7.79 -7.17
CA VAL A 143 3.21 6.31 -7.21
C VAL A 143 4.01 5.79 -8.42
N CYS A 144 3.91 6.45 -9.60
CA CYS A 144 4.72 6.08 -10.76
C CYS A 144 6.22 6.32 -10.48
N GLU A 145 6.57 7.45 -9.86
CA GLU A 145 7.94 7.78 -9.46
C GLU A 145 8.49 6.73 -8.47
N GLY A 146 7.68 6.33 -7.49
CA GLY A 146 8.05 5.28 -6.53
C GLY A 146 8.26 3.92 -7.18
N GLN A 147 7.42 3.54 -8.16
CA GLN A 147 7.57 2.32 -8.92
C GLN A 147 8.85 2.35 -9.78
N GLN A 148 9.18 3.48 -10.40
CA GLN A 148 10.39 3.64 -11.17
C GLN A 148 11.64 3.45 -10.29
N TRP A 149 11.67 4.04 -9.10
CA TRP A 149 12.77 3.86 -8.17
C TRP A 149 12.91 2.41 -7.68
N ASP A 150 11.80 1.71 -7.41
CA ASP A 150 11.82 0.30 -7.00
C ASP A 150 12.50 -0.56 -8.09
N MET A 151 12.14 -0.35 -9.36
CA MET A 151 12.77 -1.02 -10.50
C MET A 151 14.27 -0.68 -10.65
N GLU A 152 14.64 0.59 -10.51
CA GLU A 152 16.05 1.02 -10.58
C GLU A 152 16.91 0.42 -9.46
N PHE A 153 16.33 0.26 -8.26
CA PHE A 153 17.02 -0.31 -7.11
C PHE A 153 17.38 -1.79 -7.31
N GLU A 154 16.66 -2.53 -8.15
CA GLU A 154 17.02 -3.92 -8.46
C GLU A 154 18.46 -4.06 -8.94
N HIS A 155 18.95 -3.08 -9.71
CA HIS A 155 20.27 -3.09 -10.35
C HIS A 155 21.35 -2.35 -9.55
N ARG A 156 21.03 -1.81 -8.37
CA ARG A 156 21.94 -1.02 -7.54
C ARG A 156 22.33 -1.80 -6.25
N LEU A 157 23.56 -1.63 -5.80
CA LEU A 157 24.06 -2.13 -4.52
C LEU A 157 24.39 -1.00 -3.52
N ASP A 158 24.27 0.23 -3.96
CA ASP A 158 24.59 1.47 -3.21
C ASP A 158 23.37 2.21 -2.71
N VAL A 159 22.18 1.56 -2.76
CA VAL A 159 20.94 2.14 -2.26
C VAL A 159 21.03 2.41 -0.77
N THR A 160 20.71 3.64 -0.37
CA THR A 160 20.72 4.08 1.03
C THR A 160 19.36 3.83 1.69
N VAL A 161 19.34 3.81 3.04
CA VAL A 161 18.09 3.73 3.81
C VAL A 161 17.17 4.90 3.48
N ASP A 162 17.69 6.11 3.31
CA ASP A 162 16.88 7.30 3.01
C ASP A 162 16.22 7.21 1.63
N GLU A 163 16.95 6.74 0.60
CA GLU A 163 16.39 6.46 -0.73
C GLU A 163 15.29 5.40 -0.66
N TYR A 164 15.52 4.32 0.09
CA TYR A 164 14.50 3.29 0.29
C TYR A 164 13.23 3.83 0.98
N ILE A 165 13.38 4.62 2.05
CA ILE A 165 12.23 5.24 2.75
C ILE A 165 11.48 6.17 1.81
N GLU A 166 12.17 6.95 0.97
CA GLU A 166 11.50 7.80 -0.03
C GLU A 166 10.77 6.96 -1.09
N MET A 167 11.38 5.90 -1.58
CA MET A 167 10.74 4.99 -2.55
C MET A 167 9.45 4.40 -1.97
N ILE A 168 9.44 3.84 -0.75
CA ILE A 168 8.21 3.29 -0.15
C ILE A 168 7.21 4.38 0.25
N ARG A 169 7.65 5.61 0.55
CA ARG A 169 6.77 6.75 0.70
C ARG A 169 5.98 7.00 -0.57
N LEU A 170 6.66 7.08 -1.70
CA LEU A 170 6.07 7.32 -3.02
C LEU A 170 5.23 6.14 -3.51
N LYS A 171 5.77 4.92 -3.48
CA LYS A 171 5.09 3.72 -4.01
C LYS A 171 3.87 3.31 -3.18
N THR A 172 3.94 3.43 -1.87
CA THR A 172 2.94 2.84 -0.94
C THR A 172 2.19 3.88 -0.11
N SER A 173 2.93 4.80 0.57
CA SER A 173 2.35 5.63 1.61
C SER A 173 1.47 6.76 1.07
N VAL A 174 1.85 7.39 -0.04
CA VAL A 174 1.12 8.54 -0.62
C VAL A 174 -0.32 8.20 -1.00
N LEU A 175 -0.59 7.00 -1.51
CA LEU A 175 -1.95 6.60 -1.88
C LEU A 175 -2.85 6.36 -0.64
N LEU A 176 -2.26 5.89 0.45
CA LEU A 176 -2.97 5.77 1.72
C LEU A 176 -3.25 7.15 2.33
N ALA A 177 -2.26 8.04 2.29
CA ALA A 177 -2.39 9.43 2.73
C ALA A 177 -3.41 10.22 1.91
N ALA A 178 -3.43 10.02 0.59
CA ALA A 178 -4.42 10.62 -0.31
C ALA A 178 -5.85 10.17 0.03
N ALA A 179 -6.05 8.89 0.35
CA ALA A 179 -7.36 8.38 0.77
C ALA A 179 -7.88 9.14 2.00
N LEU A 180 -7.04 9.35 3.02
CA LEU A 180 -7.38 10.10 4.22
C LEU A 180 -7.65 11.57 3.92
N LYS A 181 -6.76 12.24 3.16
CA LYS A 181 -6.92 13.67 2.81
C LYS A 181 -8.15 13.92 1.95
N ILE A 182 -8.43 13.08 0.97
CA ILE A 182 -9.64 13.18 0.12
C ILE A 182 -10.90 12.99 0.96
N GLY A 183 -10.93 12.00 1.86
CA GLY A 183 -12.02 11.81 2.82
C GLY A 183 -12.26 13.04 3.69
N ALA A 184 -11.19 13.69 4.17
CA ALA A 184 -11.26 14.92 4.94
C ALA A 184 -11.81 16.10 4.11
N ILE A 185 -11.31 16.31 2.89
CA ILE A 185 -11.78 17.37 1.98
C ILE A 185 -13.28 17.23 1.71
N LEU A 186 -13.73 16.03 1.33
CA LEU A 186 -15.14 15.74 1.05
C LEU A 186 -16.02 15.85 2.31
N GLY A 187 -15.46 15.56 3.48
CA GLY A 187 -16.08 15.77 4.77
C GLY A 187 -16.24 17.24 5.16
N GLY A 188 -15.51 18.15 4.51
CA GLY A 188 -15.50 19.57 4.83
C GLY A 188 -14.53 19.93 5.96
N ALA A 189 -13.50 19.12 6.16
CA ALA A 189 -12.43 19.40 7.12
C ALA A 189 -11.70 20.72 6.82
N PRO A 190 -11.26 21.47 7.86
CA PRO A 190 -10.30 22.54 7.68
C PRO A 190 -9.02 22.04 7.00
N GLU A 191 -8.36 22.89 6.20
CA GLU A 191 -7.14 22.51 5.46
C GLU A 191 -6.03 21.97 6.38
N LYS A 192 -5.89 22.57 7.57
CA LYS A 192 -4.93 22.11 8.58
C LYS A 192 -5.20 20.66 8.99
N ASP A 193 -6.47 20.30 9.22
CA ASP A 193 -6.85 18.95 9.64
C ASP A 193 -6.69 17.96 8.48
N ALA A 194 -7.05 18.36 7.26
CA ALA A 194 -6.83 17.55 6.06
C ALA A 194 -5.34 17.25 5.84
N GLN A 195 -4.45 18.25 6.10
CA GLN A 195 -3.01 18.03 6.03
C GLN A 195 -2.48 17.12 7.15
N LEU A 196 -2.94 17.28 8.38
CA LEU A 196 -2.58 16.40 9.49
C LEU A 196 -2.98 14.95 9.22
N LEU A 197 -4.14 14.72 8.59
CA LEU A 197 -4.61 13.40 8.19
C LEU A 197 -3.79 12.82 7.04
N TYR A 198 -3.33 13.67 6.10
CA TYR A 198 -2.37 13.26 5.07
C TYR A 198 -1.04 12.81 5.70
N ASP A 199 -0.47 13.63 6.57
CA ASP A 199 0.81 13.35 7.23
C ASP A 199 0.73 12.10 8.12
N PHE A 200 -0.40 11.92 8.83
CA PHE A 200 -0.73 10.67 9.53
C PHE A 200 -0.70 9.48 8.58
N GLY A 201 -1.33 9.60 7.42
CA GLY A 201 -1.36 8.56 6.39
C GLY A 201 0.03 8.19 5.87
N ILE A 202 0.91 9.17 5.67
CA ILE A 202 2.31 8.93 5.30
C ILE A 202 3.01 8.09 6.37
N LYS A 203 2.90 8.47 7.65
CA LYS A 203 3.55 7.74 8.75
C LYS A 203 3.03 6.31 8.89
N MET A 204 1.71 6.12 8.78
CA MET A 204 1.10 4.79 8.82
C MET A 204 1.51 3.93 7.61
N GLY A 205 1.59 4.51 6.43
CA GLY A 205 2.03 3.82 5.22
C GLY A 205 3.48 3.34 5.29
N LEU A 206 4.38 4.19 5.82
CA LEU A 206 5.78 3.83 6.06
C LEU A 206 5.91 2.70 7.08
N ALA A 207 5.22 2.80 8.23
CA ALA A 207 5.22 1.76 9.25
C ALA A 207 4.69 0.42 8.69
N PHE A 208 3.59 0.49 7.91
CA PHE A 208 2.97 -0.67 7.29
C PHE A 208 3.89 -1.38 6.30
N GLN A 209 4.60 -0.62 5.44
CA GLN A 209 5.51 -1.22 4.46
C GLN A 209 6.72 -1.84 5.13
N LEU A 210 7.34 -1.16 6.10
CA LEU A 210 8.44 -1.72 6.89
C LEU A 210 8.02 -3.00 7.62
N GLN A 211 6.78 -3.04 8.11
CA GLN A 211 6.25 -4.25 8.74
C GLN A 211 6.02 -5.38 7.74
N ASP A 212 5.55 -5.09 6.52
CA ASP A 212 5.41 -6.10 5.47
C ASP A 212 6.80 -6.70 5.12
N ASP A 213 7.85 -5.88 4.99
CA ASP A 213 9.23 -6.35 4.76
C ASP A 213 9.74 -7.17 5.93
N TYR A 214 9.46 -6.74 7.17
CA TYR A 214 9.84 -7.47 8.38
C TYR A 214 9.17 -8.85 8.43
N LEU A 215 7.87 -8.90 8.13
CA LEU A 215 7.09 -10.13 8.13
C LEU A 215 7.46 -11.09 6.98
N ASP A 216 8.02 -10.60 5.87
CA ASP A 216 8.57 -11.47 4.82
C ASP A 216 9.77 -12.29 5.33
N VAL A 217 10.50 -11.81 6.33
CA VAL A 217 11.65 -12.51 6.91
C VAL A 217 11.30 -13.26 8.21
N TYR A 218 10.49 -12.67 9.08
CA TYR A 218 10.24 -13.13 10.46
C TYR A 218 8.78 -13.50 10.75
N GLY A 219 7.88 -13.36 9.80
CA GLY A 219 6.45 -13.67 10.00
C GLY A 219 6.17 -15.16 10.12
N ASP A 220 5.03 -15.52 10.71
CA ASP A 220 4.50 -16.89 10.67
C ASP A 220 3.83 -17.14 9.30
N PRO A 221 4.29 -18.14 8.51
CA PRO A 221 3.68 -18.48 7.22
C PRO A 221 2.18 -18.76 7.30
N ALA A 222 1.71 -19.31 8.43
CA ALA A 222 0.30 -19.62 8.65
C ALA A 222 -0.56 -18.36 8.82
N VAL A 223 0.03 -17.27 9.33
CA VAL A 223 -0.64 -15.97 9.57
C VAL A 223 -0.44 -15.03 8.39
N PHE A 224 0.78 -14.98 7.85
CA PHE A 224 1.14 -14.07 6.76
C PHE A 224 0.56 -14.52 5.41
N GLY A 225 0.32 -15.84 5.24
CA GLY A 225 -0.32 -16.41 4.04
C GLY A 225 0.58 -16.41 2.80
N LYS A 226 1.89 -16.18 2.95
CA LYS A 226 2.92 -16.24 1.90
C LYS A 226 4.09 -17.10 2.36
N LYS A 227 4.91 -17.56 1.41
CA LYS A 227 6.21 -18.16 1.74
C LYS A 227 7.12 -17.06 2.29
N ILE A 228 7.85 -17.38 3.37
CA ILE A 228 8.82 -16.49 4.01
C ILE A 228 10.10 -16.44 3.17
N GLY A 229 10.76 -15.26 3.16
CA GLY A 229 12.04 -15.04 2.51
C GLY A 229 11.95 -14.73 1.01
N GLY A 230 10.78 -14.36 0.53
CA GLY A 230 10.60 -13.96 -0.87
C GLY A 230 11.51 -12.79 -1.26
N ASP A 231 11.59 -11.77 -0.43
CA ASP A 231 12.43 -10.59 -0.63
C ASP A 231 13.92 -10.95 -0.63
N ILE A 232 14.33 -11.91 0.22
CA ILE A 232 15.71 -12.42 0.26
C ILE A 232 16.06 -13.14 -1.05
N LEU A 233 15.15 -14.00 -1.55
CA LEU A 233 15.40 -14.75 -2.78
C LEU A 233 15.51 -13.85 -4.01
N CYS A 234 14.68 -12.79 -4.08
CA CYS A 234 14.69 -11.79 -5.15
C CYS A 234 15.79 -10.72 -4.99
N ASN A 235 16.59 -10.77 -3.93
CA ASN A 235 17.58 -9.73 -3.60
C ASN A 235 16.97 -8.31 -3.50
N LYS A 236 15.73 -8.22 -3.04
CA LYS A 236 14.99 -6.96 -2.96
C LYS A 236 15.70 -5.98 -2.02
N LYS A 237 15.84 -4.73 -2.44
CA LYS A 237 16.51 -3.67 -1.65
C LYS A 237 15.56 -3.14 -0.60
N THR A 238 15.25 -3.99 0.40
CA THR A 238 14.44 -3.62 1.57
C THR A 238 15.29 -2.94 2.64
N PHE A 239 14.62 -2.33 3.62
CA PHE A 239 15.30 -1.80 4.82
C PHE A 239 16.24 -2.83 5.46
N MET A 240 15.81 -4.11 5.48
CA MET A 240 16.56 -5.20 6.07
C MET A 240 17.91 -5.42 5.36
N LEU A 241 17.87 -5.58 4.04
CA LEU A 241 19.06 -5.82 3.24
C LEU A 241 20.01 -4.61 3.25
N ILE A 242 19.47 -3.40 3.04
CA ILE A 242 20.28 -2.16 2.99
C ILE A 242 20.99 -1.93 4.32
N THR A 243 20.27 -2.09 5.43
CA THR A 243 20.84 -1.95 6.78
C THR A 243 21.91 -3.00 7.04
N ALA A 244 21.66 -4.27 6.67
CA ALA A 244 22.65 -5.34 6.82
C ALA A 244 23.92 -5.05 6.02
N LEU A 245 23.82 -4.59 4.77
CA LEU A 245 24.96 -4.22 3.93
C LEU A 245 25.77 -3.06 4.52
N SER A 246 25.13 -2.14 5.22
CA SER A 246 25.78 -0.99 5.86
C SER A 246 26.50 -1.36 7.15
N LEU A 247 25.98 -2.33 7.91
CA LEU A 247 26.51 -2.71 9.24
C LEU A 247 27.45 -3.89 9.20
N ALA A 248 27.30 -4.79 8.21
CA ALA A 248 28.17 -5.95 8.09
C ALA A 248 29.59 -5.54 7.70
N GLU A 249 30.59 -6.19 8.34
CA GLU A 249 32.04 -5.99 8.11
C GLU A 249 32.71 -7.31 7.82
N GLY A 250 33.93 -7.26 7.23
CA GLY A 250 34.80 -8.41 7.02
C GLY A 250 34.07 -9.58 6.30
N GLU A 251 34.19 -10.78 6.90
CA GLU A 251 33.64 -12.02 6.34
C GLU A 251 32.10 -12.02 6.23
N ASP A 252 31.41 -11.35 7.14
CA ASP A 252 29.96 -11.24 7.12
C ASP A 252 29.47 -10.44 5.89
N LYS A 253 30.17 -9.35 5.59
CA LYS A 253 29.88 -8.54 4.39
C LYS A 253 30.15 -9.31 3.10
N GLU A 254 31.28 -10.01 3.04
CA GLU A 254 31.60 -10.85 1.88
C GLU A 254 30.59 -11.97 1.69
N THR A 255 30.14 -12.62 2.76
CA THR A 255 29.11 -13.66 2.70
C THR A 255 27.79 -13.10 2.16
N LEU A 256 27.35 -11.93 2.63
CA LEU A 256 26.12 -11.28 2.15
C LEU A 256 26.22 -10.91 0.67
N LEU A 257 27.36 -10.33 0.24
CA LEU A 257 27.62 -9.99 -1.16
C LEU A 257 27.69 -11.23 -2.07
N ASN A 258 28.23 -12.34 -1.57
CA ASN A 258 28.26 -13.61 -2.31
C ASN A 258 26.85 -14.15 -2.54
N TRP A 259 25.96 -14.08 -1.54
CA TRP A 259 24.56 -14.47 -1.73
C TRP A 259 23.81 -13.58 -2.73
N LEU A 260 24.11 -12.28 -2.77
CA LEU A 260 23.51 -11.38 -3.76
C LEU A 260 23.97 -11.63 -5.20
N ARG A 261 25.17 -12.17 -5.37
CA ARG A 261 25.74 -12.51 -6.69
C ARG A 261 25.43 -13.93 -7.14
N ALA A 262 25.02 -14.79 -6.22
CA ALA A 262 24.76 -16.20 -6.51
C ALA A 262 23.57 -16.34 -7.47
N THR A 263 23.77 -17.10 -8.54
CA THR A 263 22.75 -17.47 -9.52
C THR A 263 22.26 -18.90 -9.41
N ASP A 264 23.06 -19.75 -8.73
CA ASP A 264 22.74 -21.15 -8.46
C ASP A 264 22.88 -21.39 -6.94
N TYR A 265 21.76 -21.69 -6.28
CA TYR A 265 21.72 -21.86 -4.84
C TYR A 265 20.47 -22.63 -4.38
N VAL A 266 20.57 -23.26 -3.22
CA VAL A 266 19.42 -23.81 -2.50
C VAL A 266 18.70 -22.68 -1.78
N ALA A 267 17.41 -22.48 -2.10
CA ALA A 267 16.62 -21.37 -1.56
C ALA A 267 16.64 -21.32 -0.02
N GLU A 268 16.44 -22.48 0.62
CA GLU A 268 16.45 -22.63 2.07
C GLU A 268 17.77 -22.16 2.70
N GLU A 269 18.93 -22.54 2.10
CA GLU A 269 20.25 -22.16 2.58
C GLU A 269 20.49 -20.66 2.50
N LYS A 270 20.07 -20.03 1.38
CA LYS A 270 20.16 -18.58 1.21
C LYS A 270 19.33 -17.86 2.26
N ILE A 271 18.07 -18.25 2.45
CA ILE A 271 17.17 -17.61 3.45
C ILE A 271 17.78 -17.75 4.85
N GLN A 272 18.21 -18.96 5.25
CA GLN A 272 18.78 -19.20 6.58
C GLN A 272 20.06 -18.40 6.82
N SER A 273 20.98 -18.40 5.85
CA SER A 273 22.24 -17.68 5.95
C SER A 273 22.07 -16.17 6.03
N VAL A 274 21.23 -15.59 5.15
CA VAL A 274 20.97 -14.15 5.13
C VAL A 274 20.20 -13.70 6.39
N THR A 275 19.21 -14.48 6.84
CA THR A 275 18.50 -14.21 8.10
C THR A 275 19.42 -14.27 9.31
N ALA A 276 20.35 -15.25 9.36
CA ALA A 276 21.35 -15.33 10.43
C ALA A 276 22.27 -14.09 10.45
N LEU A 277 22.67 -13.58 9.29
CA LEU A 277 23.43 -12.34 9.18
C LEU A 277 22.63 -11.12 9.66
N TYR A 278 21.35 -11.00 9.27
CA TYR A 278 20.48 -9.93 9.76
C TYR A 278 20.39 -9.93 11.30
N ASN A 279 20.19 -11.11 11.90
CA ASN A 279 20.15 -11.26 13.36
C ASN A 279 21.51 -10.88 14.01
N LYS A 280 22.61 -11.31 13.41
CA LYS A 280 23.95 -11.05 13.94
C LYS A 280 24.29 -9.56 14.00
N VAL A 281 23.85 -8.78 13.02
CA VAL A 281 24.13 -7.33 12.95
C VAL A 281 23.00 -6.45 13.52
N GLY A 282 21.96 -7.05 14.13
CA GLY A 282 20.90 -6.32 14.85
C GLY A 282 19.87 -5.62 13.96
N VAL A 283 19.68 -6.10 12.72
CA VAL A 283 18.72 -5.51 11.78
C VAL A 283 17.27 -5.62 12.26
N PRO A 284 16.81 -6.76 12.85
CA PRO A 284 15.42 -6.87 13.31
C PRO A 284 15.01 -5.79 14.30
N GLU A 285 15.87 -5.52 15.30
CA GLU A 285 15.65 -4.52 16.34
C GLU A 285 15.60 -3.11 15.75
N LEU A 286 16.47 -2.81 14.79
CA LEU A 286 16.49 -1.51 14.09
C LEU A 286 15.23 -1.31 13.24
N CYS A 287 14.78 -2.36 12.55
CA CYS A 287 13.55 -2.30 11.76
C CYS A 287 12.34 -2.09 12.67
N GLN A 288 12.21 -2.87 13.74
CA GLN A 288 11.11 -2.72 14.70
C GLN A 288 11.08 -1.34 15.34
N ALA A 289 12.24 -0.82 15.76
CA ALA A 289 12.33 0.54 16.32
C ALA A 289 11.87 1.62 15.30
N ARG A 290 12.17 1.44 14.02
CA ARG A 290 11.73 2.35 12.96
C ARG A 290 10.23 2.27 12.74
N ILE A 291 9.64 1.06 12.73
CA ILE A 291 8.19 0.83 12.65
C ILE A 291 7.48 1.53 13.81
N ASP A 292 7.94 1.30 15.04
CA ASP A 292 7.35 1.86 16.27
C ASP A 292 7.42 3.39 16.27
N ALA A 293 8.54 3.97 15.79
CA ALA A 293 8.71 5.41 15.68
C ALA A 293 7.69 6.03 14.71
N TYR A 294 7.55 5.49 13.50
CA TYR A 294 6.56 5.99 12.54
C TYR A 294 5.13 5.84 13.03
N TYR A 295 4.80 4.71 13.65
CA TYR A 295 3.49 4.48 14.23
C TYR A 295 3.16 5.51 15.32
N LYS A 296 4.09 5.75 16.25
CA LYS A 296 3.93 6.74 17.30
C LYS A 296 3.77 8.16 16.74
N GLU A 297 4.67 8.57 15.83
CA GLU A 297 4.59 9.87 15.17
C GLU A 297 3.23 10.07 14.46
N GLY A 298 2.73 9.04 13.81
CA GLY A 298 1.42 9.08 13.18
C GLY A 298 0.29 9.31 14.18
N LEU A 299 0.26 8.57 15.29
CA LEU A 299 -0.76 8.77 16.33
C LEU A 299 -0.72 10.19 16.93
N GLU A 300 0.48 10.76 17.12
CA GLU A 300 0.64 12.14 17.57
C GLU A 300 0.08 13.16 16.57
N LEU A 301 0.15 12.90 15.26
CA LEU A 301 -0.48 13.73 14.23
C LEU A 301 -2.00 13.62 14.27
N LEU A 302 -2.53 12.39 14.39
CA LEU A 302 -3.97 12.17 14.52
C LEU A 302 -4.55 12.84 15.76
N ASP A 303 -3.82 12.86 16.89
CA ASP A 303 -4.28 13.54 18.12
C ASP A 303 -4.44 15.05 17.93
N LYS A 304 -3.64 15.68 17.06
CA LYS A 304 -3.72 17.12 16.75
C LYS A 304 -4.89 17.51 15.84
N VAL A 305 -5.56 16.55 15.20
CA VAL A 305 -6.76 16.81 14.38
C VAL A 305 -7.89 17.34 15.27
N ASN A 306 -8.51 18.44 14.86
CA ASN A 306 -9.48 19.17 15.68
C ASN A 306 -10.90 18.60 15.57
N VAL A 307 -11.09 17.36 16.02
CA VAL A 307 -12.38 16.69 16.20
C VAL A 307 -12.43 16.05 17.59
N GLU A 308 -13.63 15.76 18.10
CA GLU A 308 -13.77 15.06 19.37
C GLU A 308 -12.99 13.75 19.39
N SER A 309 -12.29 13.47 20.49
CA SER A 309 -11.46 12.26 20.63
C SER A 309 -12.25 10.98 20.42
N SER A 310 -13.51 10.93 20.85
CA SER A 310 -14.43 9.81 20.66
C SER A 310 -14.64 9.46 19.19
N LEU A 311 -14.61 10.44 18.29
CA LEU A 311 -14.77 10.23 16.84
C LEU A 311 -13.51 9.62 16.20
N LYS A 312 -12.33 9.79 16.82
CA LYS A 312 -11.06 9.23 16.32
C LYS A 312 -10.86 7.76 16.69
N GLU A 313 -11.61 7.25 17.68
CA GLU A 313 -11.39 5.92 18.26
C GLU A 313 -11.51 4.79 17.22
N GLU A 314 -12.49 4.88 16.33
CA GLU A 314 -12.67 3.83 15.30
C GLU A 314 -11.52 3.85 14.28
N LEU A 315 -11.06 5.03 13.87
CA LEU A 315 -9.88 5.16 13.00
C LEU A 315 -8.62 4.63 13.70
N LYS A 316 -8.43 4.95 14.98
CA LYS A 316 -7.32 4.41 15.78
C LYS A 316 -7.37 2.89 15.87
N LYS A 317 -8.53 2.31 16.21
CA LYS A 317 -8.72 0.85 16.28
C LYS A 317 -8.40 0.18 14.97
N PHE A 318 -8.91 0.74 13.87
CA PHE A 318 -8.68 0.18 12.54
C PHE A 318 -7.18 0.16 12.20
N VAL A 319 -6.47 1.25 12.45
CA VAL A 319 -5.03 1.34 12.18
C VAL A 319 -4.22 0.45 13.15
N CYS A 320 -4.58 0.40 14.45
CA CYS A 320 -3.97 -0.54 15.39
C CYS A 320 -4.10 -1.99 14.88
N HIS A 321 -5.30 -2.38 14.46
CA HIS A 321 -5.52 -3.74 13.94
C HIS A 321 -4.70 -4.05 12.67
N LEU A 322 -4.41 -3.03 11.87
CA LEU A 322 -3.52 -3.20 10.70
C LEU A 322 -2.06 -3.44 11.11
N MET A 323 -1.64 -2.84 12.23
CA MET A 323 -0.28 -2.99 12.77
C MET A 323 -0.14 -4.20 13.69
N ASP A 324 -1.23 -4.70 14.30
CA ASP A 324 -1.25 -5.89 15.16
C ASP A 324 -1.22 -7.22 14.38
N ARG A 325 -0.68 -7.23 13.18
CA ARG A 325 -0.39 -8.47 12.45
C ARG A 325 0.68 -9.23 13.25
N LYS A 326 0.22 -10.13 14.10
CA LYS A 326 1.11 -10.90 14.97
C LYS A 326 2.13 -11.69 14.15
N LEU A 327 3.37 -11.57 14.63
CA LEU A 327 4.50 -12.46 14.33
C LEU A 327 4.11 -13.93 14.43
#